data_fe558a576a4a1d0efa93ae4e73feeca5
#
_entry.id   fe558a576a4a1d0efa93ae4e73feeca5
#
_cell.length_a   1.000
_cell.length_b   1.000
_cell.length_c   1.000
_cell.angle_alpha   90.00
_cell.angle_beta   90.00
_cell.angle_gamma   90.00
#
_symmetry.space_group_name_H-M   'P 1'
#
loop_
_entity.id
_entity.type
_entity.pdbx_description
1 polymer ?
#
loop_
_entity_poly.entity_id
_entity_poly.type
_entity_poly.pdbx_seq_one_letter_code
_entity_poly.pdbx_strand_id
1 'polypeptide(L)'
;GLDSQVIVLENGSTDPIPEENRLSFPKVEWLDSKENLGFGKGCNLAVQKAKHPFLFFVNPDTIVSKDAFKKVLSFMETHQDAGTVGCKILNEDGSLQGGCRRNFPSPLSAIFKTLGFSYLFPKSKFFASYNMTYLAQDQEAVVDAISGSFFCISSELYREIGGFDKDYFMYGEDLDLCLRVQQKGYKNYYAPEATILHFRGQSSKTR
;
A
#
# COMPACT_ATOMS: atom_id res chain seq x y z
N GLY A 1 14.42 -13.42 -13.98
CA GLY A 1 13.33 -12.95 -13.14
C GLY A 1 13.85 -12.49 -11.79
N LEU A 2 13.03 -11.85 -10.97
CA LEU A 2 13.37 -11.59 -9.57
C LEU A 2 13.31 -12.92 -8.81
N ASP A 3 14.27 -13.15 -7.90
CA ASP A 3 14.14 -14.19 -6.88
C ASP A 3 13.11 -13.69 -5.87
N SER A 4 11.99 -14.40 -5.73
CA SER A 4 10.84 -13.93 -4.97
C SER A 4 10.07 -15.08 -4.31
N GLN A 5 9.59 -14.84 -3.11
CA GLN A 5 8.61 -15.64 -2.40
C GLN A 5 7.25 -14.97 -2.50
N VAL A 6 6.22 -15.72 -2.83
CA VAL A 6 4.84 -15.24 -2.84
C VAL A 6 4.09 -15.92 -1.71
N ILE A 7 3.52 -15.12 -0.81
CA ILE A 7 2.73 -15.59 0.32
C ILE A 7 1.32 -15.02 0.15
N VAL A 8 0.32 -15.89 0.15
CA VAL A 8 -1.09 -15.51 0.10
C VAL A 8 -1.77 -15.93 1.37
N LEU A 9 -2.40 -14.99 2.05
CA LEU A 9 -3.19 -15.26 3.24
C LEU A 9 -4.68 -15.26 2.89
N GLU A 10 -5.32 -16.40 3.09
CA GLU A 10 -6.78 -16.51 3.12
C GLU A 10 -7.26 -16.06 4.52
N ASN A 11 -7.77 -14.85 4.60
CA ASN A 11 -8.02 -14.15 5.88
C ASN A 11 -9.46 -14.37 6.39
N GLY A 12 -9.85 -15.62 6.58
CA GLY A 12 -11.17 -15.99 7.09
C GLY A 12 -12.31 -15.66 6.13
N SER A 13 -12.10 -15.88 4.83
CA SER A 13 -13.11 -15.64 3.81
C SER A 13 -14.27 -16.63 3.93
N THR A 14 -15.48 -16.15 3.65
CA THR A 14 -16.69 -16.98 3.54
C THR A 14 -16.73 -17.80 2.25
N ASP A 15 -15.99 -17.35 1.23
CA ASP A 15 -15.79 -18.02 -0.05
C ASP A 15 -14.29 -18.17 -0.32
N PRO A 16 -13.65 -19.19 0.26
CA PRO A 16 -12.21 -19.37 0.16
C PRO A 16 -11.78 -19.81 -1.24
N ILE A 17 -10.51 -19.52 -1.57
CA ILE A 17 -9.93 -19.92 -2.85
C ILE A 17 -9.95 -21.46 -2.95
N PRO A 18 -10.58 -22.02 -4.02
CA PRO A 18 -10.67 -23.47 -4.22
C PRO A 18 -9.28 -24.12 -4.27
N GLU A 19 -9.18 -25.33 -3.73
CA GLU A 19 -7.92 -26.08 -3.67
C GLU A 19 -7.32 -26.30 -5.07
N GLU A 20 -8.14 -26.56 -6.09
CA GLU A 20 -7.70 -26.70 -7.48
C GLU A 20 -7.00 -25.45 -8.01
N ASN A 21 -7.45 -24.26 -7.59
CA ASN A 21 -6.81 -23.00 -7.94
C ASN A 21 -5.47 -22.84 -7.21
N ARG A 22 -5.39 -23.27 -5.94
CA ARG A 22 -4.14 -23.24 -5.17
C ARG A 22 -3.10 -24.17 -5.78
N LEU A 23 -3.49 -25.37 -6.21
CA LEU A 23 -2.63 -26.34 -6.87
C LEU A 23 -2.06 -25.84 -8.20
N SER A 24 -2.76 -24.91 -8.87
CA SER A 24 -2.28 -24.27 -10.09
C SER A 24 -1.09 -23.34 -9.86
N PHE A 25 -0.81 -22.97 -8.60
CA PHE A 25 0.30 -22.08 -8.19
C PHE A 25 1.21 -22.75 -7.15
N PRO A 26 1.95 -23.80 -7.49
CA PRO A 26 2.70 -24.62 -6.54
C PRO A 26 3.88 -23.88 -5.86
N LYS A 27 4.26 -22.69 -6.36
CA LYS A 27 5.31 -21.85 -5.76
C LYS A 27 4.76 -20.82 -4.77
N VAL A 28 3.45 -20.72 -4.63
CA VAL A 28 2.80 -19.82 -3.67
C VAL A 28 2.72 -20.51 -2.32
N GLU A 29 3.16 -19.81 -1.28
CA GLU A 29 2.98 -20.24 0.10
C GLU A 29 1.60 -19.78 0.57
N TRP A 30 0.67 -20.70 0.76
CA TRP A 30 -0.69 -20.46 1.18
C TRP A 30 -0.79 -20.52 2.70
N LEU A 31 -1.40 -19.50 3.29
CA LEU A 31 -1.72 -19.44 4.71
C LEU A 31 -3.23 -19.28 4.87
N ASP A 32 -3.79 -19.94 5.88
CA ASP A 32 -5.22 -19.84 6.18
C ASP A 32 -5.40 -19.33 7.61
N SER A 33 -6.24 -18.33 7.77
CA SER A 33 -6.77 -17.90 9.07
C SER A 33 -8.21 -18.38 9.24
N LYS A 34 -8.54 -18.84 10.45
CA LYS A 34 -9.90 -19.28 10.77
C LYS A 34 -10.89 -18.13 10.87
N GLU A 35 -10.40 -16.92 11.07
CA GLU A 35 -11.20 -15.71 11.26
C GLU A 35 -10.59 -14.55 10.49
N ASN A 36 -11.40 -13.54 10.18
CA ASN A 36 -10.93 -12.31 9.57
C ASN A 36 -10.18 -11.47 10.62
N LEU A 37 -8.86 -11.45 10.48
CA LEU A 37 -7.94 -10.71 11.37
C LEU A 37 -7.91 -9.20 11.08
N GLY A 38 -8.53 -8.75 9.99
CA GLY A 38 -8.30 -7.42 9.41
C GLY A 38 -7.02 -7.37 8.58
N PHE A 39 -6.75 -6.22 7.94
CA PHE A 39 -5.64 -6.09 7.00
C PHE A 39 -4.27 -6.17 7.70
N GLY A 40 -4.04 -5.31 8.69
CA GLY A 40 -2.73 -5.18 9.34
C GLY A 40 -2.29 -6.46 10.05
N LYS A 41 -3.19 -7.09 10.84
CA LYS A 41 -2.86 -8.36 11.53
C LYS A 41 -2.61 -9.50 10.53
N GLY A 42 -3.39 -9.54 9.43
CA GLY A 42 -3.20 -10.52 8.37
C GLY A 42 -1.82 -10.38 7.72
N CYS A 43 -1.42 -9.16 7.37
CA CYS A 43 -0.09 -8.86 6.84
C CYS A 43 1.02 -9.25 7.83
N ASN A 44 0.87 -8.91 9.11
CA ASN A 44 1.83 -9.28 10.15
C ASN A 44 2.00 -10.80 10.27
N LEU A 45 0.92 -11.56 10.13
CA LEU A 45 0.96 -13.02 10.15
C LEU A 45 1.75 -13.56 8.94
N ALA A 46 1.48 -13.05 7.74
CA ALA A 46 2.17 -13.45 6.52
C ALA A 46 3.67 -13.12 6.58
N VAL A 47 4.06 -11.96 7.11
CA VAL A 47 5.46 -11.53 7.23
C VAL A 47 6.30 -12.47 8.11
N GLN A 48 5.70 -13.23 9.03
CA GLN A 48 6.44 -14.22 9.81
C GLN A 48 7.08 -15.31 8.94
N LYS A 49 6.54 -15.55 7.75
CA LYS A 49 7.08 -16.51 6.76
C LYS A 49 8.02 -15.87 5.75
N ALA A 50 8.12 -14.54 5.72
CA ALA A 50 8.94 -13.84 4.74
C ALA A 50 10.44 -14.02 4.99
N LYS A 51 11.17 -14.36 3.91
CA LYS A 51 12.60 -14.70 3.94
C LYS A 51 13.49 -13.68 3.23
N HIS A 52 12.90 -12.81 2.40
CA HIS A 52 13.64 -11.86 1.58
C HIS A 52 13.83 -10.49 2.28
N PRO A 53 14.83 -9.70 1.87
CA PRO A 53 15.16 -8.42 2.50
C PRO A 53 14.12 -7.34 2.27
N PHE A 54 13.28 -7.46 1.24
CA PHE A 54 12.22 -6.52 0.93
C PHE A 54 10.86 -7.20 0.95
N LEU A 55 9.88 -6.48 1.48
CA LEU A 55 8.48 -6.88 1.55
C LEU A 55 7.67 -6.03 0.58
N PHE A 56 6.88 -6.68 -0.27
CA PHE A 56 5.84 -6.03 -1.05
C PHE A 56 4.48 -6.43 -0.50
N PHE A 57 3.70 -5.44 -0.10
CA PHE A 57 2.29 -5.64 0.25
C PHE A 57 1.45 -5.31 -0.97
N VAL A 58 0.59 -6.24 -1.36
CA VAL A 58 -0.21 -6.12 -2.59
C VAL A 58 -1.62 -6.62 -2.32
N ASN A 59 -2.60 -5.77 -2.56
CA ASN A 59 -4.00 -6.18 -2.46
C ASN A 59 -4.38 -7.17 -3.57
N PRO A 60 -5.26 -8.16 -3.28
CA PRO A 60 -5.66 -9.16 -4.26
C PRO A 60 -6.49 -8.58 -5.42
N ASP A 61 -7.10 -7.41 -5.25
CA ASP A 61 -7.88 -6.70 -6.27
C ASP A 61 -7.04 -5.69 -7.07
N THR A 62 -5.77 -6.04 -7.35
CA THR A 62 -4.84 -5.23 -8.15
C THR A 62 -4.34 -5.97 -9.38
N ILE A 63 -4.12 -5.24 -10.47
CA ILE A 63 -3.32 -5.70 -11.61
C ILE A 63 -2.01 -4.94 -11.61
N VAL A 64 -0.91 -5.66 -11.40
CA VAL A 64 0.44 -5.09 -11.30
C VAL A 64 1.08 -5.06 -12.69
N SER A 65 1.59 -3.91 -13.13
CA SER A 65 2.33 -3.81 -14.39
C SER A 65 3.61 -4.65 -14.34
N LYS A 66 4.02 -5.18 -15.50
CA LYS A 66 5.10 -6.18 -15.64
C LYS A 66 6.39 -5.81 -14.90
N ASP A 67 6.76 -4.53 -14.89
CA ASP A 67 8.04 -4.07 -14.34
C ASP A 67 7.89 -3.31 -13.00
N ALA A 68 6.68 -3.24 -12.42
CA ALA A 68 6.43 -2.44 -11.22
C ALA A 68 7.31 -2.87 -10.03
N PHE A 69 7.40 -4.17 -9.76
CA PHE A 69 8.24 -4.69 -8.68
C PHE A 69 9.72 -4.32 -8.87
N LYS A 70 10.25 -4.46 -10.09
CA LYS A 70 11.65 -4.11 -10.39
C LYS A 70 11.90 -2.62 -10.21
N LYS A 71 11.02 -1.77 -10.70
CA LYS A 71 11.14 -0.31 -10.59
C LYS A 71 11.14 0.14 -9.13
N VAL A 72 10.20 -0.38 -8.33
CA VAL A 72 10.13 -0.05 -6.91
C VAL A 72 11.35 -0.60 -6.15
N LEU A 73 11.80 -1.81 -6.46
CA LEU A 73 13.00 -2.38 -5.83
C LEU A 73 14.25 -1.55 -6.15
N SER A 74 14.45 -1.21 -7.43
CA SER A 74 15.55 -0.32 -7.85
C SER A 74 15.49 1.05 -7.17
N PHE A 75 14.28 1.59 -6.98
CA PHE A 75 14.08 2.81 -6.23
C PHE A 75 14.57 2.68 -4.77
N MET A 76 14.16 1.60 -4.07
CA MET A 76 14.61 1.31 -2.70
C MET A 76 16.14 1.18 -2.62
N GLU A 77 16.78 0.57 -3.61
CA GLU A 77 18.22 0.37 -3.66
C GLU A 77 19.00 1.68 -3.89
N THR A 78 18.42 2.62 -4.63
CA THR A 78 19.05 3.91 -4.95
C THR A 78 18.76 5.02 -3.95
N HIS A 79 17.72 4.89 -3.12
CA HIS A 79 17.31 5.88 -2.13
C HIS A 79 17.48 5.31 -0.72
N GLN A 80 18.67 5.51 -0.14
CA GLN A 80 19.04 4.95 1.18
C GLN A 80 18.18 5.48 2.34
N ASP A 81 17.49 6.60 2.14
CA ASP A 81 16.55 7.19 3.10
C ASP A 81 15.10 6.77 2.86
N ALA A 82 14.84 5.92 1.86
CA ALA A 82 13.51 5.40 1.60
C ALA A 82 13.12 4.35 2.64
N GLY A 83 12.09 4.64 3.42
CA GLY A 83 11.48 3.69 4.35
C GLY A 83 10.36 2.90 3.67
N THR A 84 9.42 3.59 3.04
CA THR A 84 8.41 2.97 2.19
C THR A 84 8.37 3.59 0.81
N VAL A 85 8.08 2.77 -0.21
CA VAL A 85 7.90 3.23 -1.59
C VAL A 85 6.58 2.69 -2.13
N GLY A 86 5.66 3.61 -2.43
CA GLY A 86 4.41 3.31 -3.13
C GLY A 86 4.52 3.68 -4.61
N CYS A 87 3.55 3.22 -5.40
CA CYS A 87 3.51 3.41 -6.85
C CYS A 87 2.32 4.28 -7.30
N LYS A 88 2.26 4.56 -8.59
CA LYS A 88 1.08 5.13 -9.22
C LYS A 88 -0.05 4.11 -9.25
N ILE A 89 -1.17 4.44 -8.62
CA ILE A 89 -2.34 3.59 -8.55
C ILE A 89 -3.44 4.22 -9.41
N LEU A 90 -3.92 3.49 -10.38
CA LEU A 90 -4.98 3.92 -11.28
C LEU A 90 -6.29 3.21 -10.94
N ASN A 91 -7.39 3.91 -11.13
CA ASN A 91 -8.74 3.35 -11.17
C ASN A 91 -8.96 2.63 -12.53
N GLU A 92 -10.06 1.91 -12.69
CA GLU A 92 -10.43 1.20 -13.93
C GLU A 92 -10.56 2.14 -15.14
N ASP A 93 -10.95 3.39 -14.92
CA ASP A 93 -11.07 4.42 -15.94
C ASP A 93 -9.73 5.10 -16.30
N GLY A 94 -8.63 4.63 -15.72
CA GLY A 94 -7.30 5.20 -15.92
C GLY A 94 -7.00 6.47 -15.12
N SER A 95 -7.93 6.99 -14.35
CA SER A 95 -7.71 8.14 -13.46
C SER A 95 -6.82 7.78 -12.27
N LEU A 96 -6.07 8.76 -11.75
CA LEU A 96 -5.24 8.56 -10.56
C LEU A 96 -6.11 8.32 -9.32
N GLN A 97 -5.83 7.27 -8.59
CA GLN A 97 -6.51 6.97 -7.34
C GLN A 97 -6.04 7.93 -6.23
N GLY A 98 -6.99 8.69 -5.65
CA GLY A 98 -6.68 9.76 -4.69
C GLY A 98 -6.01 9.35 -3.38
N GLY A 99 -5.90 8.05 -3.11
CA GLY A 99 -5.24 7.50 -1.91
C GLY A 99 -3.80 7.04 -2.14
N CYS A 100 -3.28 7.08 -3.39
CA CYS A 100 -1.95 6.54 -3.70
C CYS A 100 -0.80 7.35 -3.07
N ARG A 101 -1.03 8.62 -2.81
CA ARG A 101 -0.10 9.55 -2.15
C ARG A 101 -0.90 10.56 -1.32
N ARG A 102 -0.51 10.77 -0.07
CA ARG A 102 -1.26 11.63 0.86
C ARG A 102 -0.31 12.35 1.81
N ASN A 103 -0.73 13.53 2.25
CA ASN A 103 -0.22 14.06 3.50
C ASN A 103 -1.01 13.47 4.69
N PHE A 104 -0.46 13.57 5.91
CA PHE A 104 -1.23 13.20 7.08
C PHE A 104 -2.48 14.07 7.22
N PRO A 105 -3.59 13.49 7.68
CA PRO A 105 -4.81 14.23 7.88
C PRO A 105 -4.61 15.30 8.96
N SER A 106 -5.08 16.51 8.70
CA SER A 106 -5.15 17.60 9.66
C SER A 106 -6.57 18.11 9.80
N PRO A 107 -6.96 18.75 10.92
CA PRO A 107 -8.27 19.35 11.06
C PRO A 107 -8.61 20.29 9.90
N LEU A 108 -7.64 21.09 9.46
CA LEU A 108 -7.81 22.04 8.36
C LEU A 108 -8.06 21.34 7.03
N SER A 109 -7.30 20.27 6.72
CA SER A 109 -7.50 19.49 5.49
C SER A 109 -8.85 18.77 5.47
N ALA A 110 -9.33 18.31 6.64
CA ALA A 110 -10.66 17.73 6.79
C ALA A 110 -11.76 18.76 6.52
N ILE A 111 -11.64 19.99 7.06
CA ILE A 111 -12.56 21.11 6.80
C ILE A 111 -12.59 21.43 5.30
N PHE A 112 -11.44 21.56 4.65
CA PHE A 112 -11.39 21.89 3.23
C PHE A 112 -12.03 20.81 2.35
N LYS A 113 -11.86 19.54 2.72
CA LYS A 113 -12.51 18.43 2.03
C LYS A 113 -14.02 18.44 2.21
N THR A 114 -14.48 18.66 3.45
CA THR A 114 -15.92 18.68 3.78
C THR A 114 -16.64 19.85 3.12
N LEU A 115 -16.01 21.03 3.09
CA LEU A 115 -16.57 22.24 2.45
C LEU A 115 -16.37 22.26 0.92
N GLY A 116 -15.73 21.23 0.33
CA GLY A 116 -15.54 21.12 -1.12
C GLY A 116 -14.39 21.97 -1.69
N PHE A 117 -13.66 22.73 -0.87
CA PHE A 117 -12.55 23.58 -1.36
C PHE A 117 -11.45 22.78 -2.04
N SER A 118 -11.15 21.55 -1.61
CA SER A 118 -10.19 20.68 -2.26
C SER A 118 -10.60 20.28 -3.70
N TYR A 119 -11.89 20.28 -4.00
CA TYR A 119 -12.43 19.99 -5.34
C TYR A 119 -12.48 21.25 -6.21
N LEU A 120 -12.81 22.41 -5.61
CA LEU A 120 -12.85 23.69 -6.32
C LEU A 120 -11.44 24.17 -6.69
N PHE A 121 -10.45 23.90 -5.85
CA PHE A 121 -9.07 24.35 -6.02
C PHE A 121 -8.07 23.18 -6.03
N PRO A 122 -8.17 22.21 -6.98
CA PRO A 122 -7.37 20.98 -6.97
C PRO A 122 -5.87 21.21 -7.19
N LYS A 123 -5.48 22.37 -7.75
CA LYS A 123 -4.08 22.79 -7.96
C LYS A 123 -3.49 23.58 -6.79
N SER A 124 -4.28 23.87 -5.76
CA SER A 124 -3.80 24.61 -4.58
C SER A 124 -3.11 23.68 -3.60
N LYS A 125 -1.85 23.94 -3.27
CA LYS A 125 -1.13 23.22 -2.20
C LYS A 125 -1.81 23.36 -0.85
N PHE A 126 -2.53 24.45 -0.62
CA PHE A 126 -3.22 24.73 0.63
C PHE A 126 -4.54 23.97 0.75
N PHE A 127 -5.44 24.09 -0.24
CA PHE A 127 -6.77 23.48 -0.20
C PHE A 127 -6.76 21.99 -0.55
N ALA A 128 -5.87 21.57 -1.42
CA ALA A 128 -5.76 20.18 -1.92
C ALA A 128 -4.59 19.41 -1.28
N SER A 129 -4.15 19.85 -0.09
CA SER A 129 -2.97 19.30 0.58
C SER A 129 -3.09 17.81 0.87
N TYR A 130 -4.24 17.31 1.33
CA TYR A 130 -4.39 15.92 1.77
C TYR A 130 -4.07 14.90 0.65
N ASN A 131 -4.73 15.00 -0.50
CA ASN A 131 -4.53 14.07 -1.62
C ASN A 131 -3.43 14.52 -2.60
N MET A 132 -2.77 15.65 -2.31
CA MET A 132 -1.66 16.20 -3.10
C MET A 132 -1.98 16.31 -4.61
N THR A 133 -3.23 16.66 -4.95
CA THR A 133 -3.69 16.74 -6.34
C THR A 133 -3.04 17.87 -7.14
N TYR A 134 -2.35 18.78 -6.47
CA TYR A 134 -1.53 19.83 -7.07
C TYR A 134 -0.24 19.31 -7.72
N LEU A 135 0.22 18.10 -7.36
CA LEU A 135 1.37 17.46 -7.99
C LEU A 135 0.96 16.73 -9.27
N ALA A 136 1.80 16.79 -10.29
CA ALA A 136 1.61 15.96 -11.48
C ALA A 136 1.63 14.47 -11.10
N GLN A 137 0.82 13.67 -11.79
CA GLN A 137 0.71 12.23 -11.47
C GLN A 137 1.99 11.45 -11.76
N ASP A 138 2.84 11.96 -12.65
CA ASP A 138 4.11 11.36 -13.06
C ASP A 138 5.31 11.98 -12.32
N GLN A 139 5.05 12.79 -11.30
CA GLN A 139 6.10 13.42 -10.51
C GLN A 139 6.40 12.58 -9.26
N GLU A 140 7.65 12.14 -9.14
CA GLU A 140 8.18 11.56 -7.92
C GLU A 140 8.08 12.57 -6.76
N ALA A 141 7.76 12.07 -5.57
CA ALA A 141 7.63 12.93 -4.40
C ALA A 141 7.87 12.18 -3.08
N VAL A 142 8.46 12.89 -2.11
CA VAL A 142 8.33 12.54 -0.71
C VAL A 142 6.91 12.89 -0.27
N VAL A 143 6.26 11.96 0.40
CA VAL A 143 4.88 12.07 0.86
C VAL A 143 4.78 11.66 2.32
N ASP A 144 3.71 12.08 3.01
CA ASP A 144 3.54 11.62 4.39
C ASP A 144 3.08 10.16 4.43
N ALA A 145 2.21 9.76 3.50
CA ALA A 145 1.74 8.38 3.46
C ALA A 145 1.43 7.92 2.03
N ILE A 146 1.64 6.63 1.82
CA ILE A 146 1.29 5.87 0.61
C ILE A 146 0.07 4.99 0.87
N SER A 147 -0.45 4.34 -0.15
CA SER A 147 -1.58 3.41 -0.03
C SER A 147 -1.11 2.01 0.38
N GLY A 148 -1.83 1.38 1.31
CA GLY A 148 -1.64 -0.02 1.67
C GLY A 148 -1.93 -1.02 0.55
N SER A 149 -2.53 -0.61 -0.58
CA SER A 149 -2.88 -1.52 -1.67
C SER A 149 -1.68 -1.99 -2.50
N PHE A 150 -0.59 -1.22 -2.52
CA PHE A 150 0.71 -1.62 -3.08
C PHE A 150 1.83 -0.76 -2.52
N PHE A 151 2.77 -1.36 -1.82
CA PHE A 151 4.01 -0.68 -1.40
C PHE A 151 5.13 -1.66 -1.06
N CYS A 152 6.35 -1.13 -1.01
CA CYS A 152 7.55 -1.82 -0.60
C CYS A 152 8.12 -1.21 0.69
N ILE A 153 8.68 -2.06 1.54
CA ILE A 153 9.46 -1.68 2.74
C ILE A 153 10.54 -2.74 2.97
N SER A 154 11.67 -2.38 3.59
CA SER A 154 12.64 -3.40 3.99
C SER A 154 12.09 -4.29 5.11
N SER A 155 12.43 -5.57 5.09
CA SER A 155 12.03 -6.52 6.13
C SER A 155 12.58 -6.13 7.50
N GLU A 156 13.77 -5.56 7.53
CA GLU A 156 14.42 -5.08 8.76
C GLU A 156 13.64 -3.93 9.38
N LEU A 157 13.40 -2.86 8.61
CA LEU A 157 12.64 -1.70 9.08
C LEU A 157 11.22 -2.09 9.52
N TYR A 158 10.55 -2.95 8.73
CA TYR A 158 9.20 -3.42 9.08
C TYR A 158 9.16 -4.10 10.46
N ARG A 159 10.15 -4.97 10.73
CA ARG A 159 10.25 -5.65 12.04
C ARG A 159 10.67 -4.68 13.15
N GLU A 160 11.58 -3.77 12.88
CA GLU A 160 12.05 -2.76 13.84
C GLU A 160 10.90 -1.87 14.34
N ILE A 161 10.01 -1.45 13.45
CA ILE A 161 8.84 -0.63 13.82
C ILE A 161 7.65 -1.45 14.36
N GLY A 162 7.78 -2.78 14.43
CA GLY A 162 6.76 -3.69 14.96
C GLY A 162 5.65 -4.07 13.98
N GLY A 163 5.84 -3.82 12.67
CA GLY A 163 4.86 -4.11 11.63
C GLY A 163 3.65 -3.16 11.66
N PHE A 164 2.51 -3.62 11.14
CA PHE A 164 1.24 -2.88 11.28
C PHE A 164 0.74 -2.93 12.71
N ASP A 165 0.18 -1.83 13.18
CA ASP A 165 -0.47 -1.77 14.48
C ASP A 165 -1.75 -2.62 14.49
N LYS A 166 -1.86 -3.48 15.52
CA LYS A 166 -2.96 -4.46 15.67
C LYS A 166 -4.29 -3.83 16.04
N ASP A 167 -4.29 -2.60 16.52
CA ASP A 167 -5.51 -1.90 16.94
C ASP A 167 -6.32 -1.39 15.75
N TYR A 168 -5.68 -1.27 14.57
CA TYR A 168 -6.39 -1.01 13.32
C TYR A 168 -6.91 -2.32 12.72
N PHE A 169 -8.24 -2.44 12.64
CA PHE A 169 -8.85 -3.57 11.94
C PHE A 169 -8.79 -3.38 10.42
N MET A 170 -9.17 -2.18 9.95
CA MET A 170 -9.17 -1.78 8.55
C MET A 170 -9.20 -0.26 8.45
N TYR A 171 -8.41 0.29 7.53
CA TYR A 171 -8.19 1.71 7.28
C TYR A 171 -7.42 2.45 8.39
N GLY A 172 -6.43 3.21 7.97
CA GLY A 172 -5.56 4.00 8.84
C GLY A 172 -4.27 3.29 9.24
N GLU A 173 -4.19 1.97 9.11
CA GLU A 173 -2.99 1.18 9.38
C GLU A 173 -1.81 1.57 8.48
N ASP A 174 -2.09 1.98 7.23
CA ASP A 174 -1.08 2.47 6.29
C ASP A 174 -0.58 3.87 6.68
N LEU A 175 -1.46 4.75 7.18
CA LEU A 175 -1.08 6.05 7.70
C LEU A 175 -0.21 5.91 8.94
N ASP A 176 -0.59 5.05 9.89
CA ASP A 176 0.16 4.78 11.10
C ASP A 176 1.54 4.20 10.80
N LEU A 177 1.61 3.19 9.91
CA LEU A 177 2.88 2.60 9.47
C LEU A 177 3.82 3.69 8.89
N CYS A 178 3.30 4.51 7.97
CA CYS A 178 4.07 5.59 7.36
C CYS A 178 4.55 6.63 8.37
N LEU A 179 3.74 6.94 9.39
CA LEU A 179 4.13 7.84 10.48
C LEU A 179 5.29 7.25 11.30
N ARG A 180 5.20 5.97 11.68
CA ARG A 180 6.27 5.31 12.44
C ARG A 180 7.56 5.16 11.63
N VAL A 181 7.47 4.98 10.31
CA VAL A 181 8.61 5.04 9.40
C VAL A 181 9.29 6.42 9.45
N GLN A 182 8.52 7.50 9.38
CA GLN A 182 9.08 8.87 9.50
C GLN A 182 9.68 9.14 10.88
N GLN A 183 9.09 8.65 11.96
CA GLN A 183 9.62 8.78 13.32
C GLN A 183 10.95 8.06 13.49
N LYS A 184 11.27 7.07 12.67
CA LYS A 184 12.58 6.41 12.59
C LYS A 184 13.60 7.16 11.71
N GLY A 185 13.22 8.31 11.13
CA GLY A 185 14.09 9.13 10.30
C GLY A 185 14.10 8.77 8.81
N TYR A 186 13.28 7.82 8.38
CA TYR A 186 13.12 7.47 6.98
C TYR A 186 12.04 8.32 6.30
N LYS A 187 11.98 8.26 4.97
CA LYS A 187 10.99 8.96 4.15
C LYS A 187 10.06 7.96 3.46
N ASN A 188 8.83 8.39 3.25
CA ASN A 188 7.87 7.67 2.40
C ASN A 188 7.89 8.30 1.00
N TYR A 189 7.99 7.48 -0.04
CA TYR A 189 8.11 7.95 -1.41
C TYR A 189 6.94 7.48 -2.28
N TYR A 190 6.52 8.36 -3.16
CA TYR A 190 5.68 8.05 -4.30
C TYR A 190 6.55 7.94 -5.53
N ALA A 191 6.64 6.74 -6.13
CA ALA A 191 7.44 6.41 -7.31
C ALA A 191 6.52 6.12 -8.51
N PRO A 192 6.16 7.11 -9.34
CA PRO A 192 5.14 6.98 -10.38
C PRO A 192 5.56 6.14 -11.58
N GLU A 193 6.83 5.82 -11.73
CA GLU A 193 7.32 4.94 -12.80
C GLU A 193 6.75 3.52 -12.69
N ALA A 194 6.47 3.06 -11.47
CA ALA A 194 5.73 1.85 -11.23
C ALA A 194 4.22 2.16 -11.22
N THR A 195 3.42 1.30 -11.85
CA THR A 195 1.97 1.52 -11.98
C THR A 195 1.20 0.25 -11.71
N ILE A 196 0.07 0.37 -11.01
CA ILE A 196 -0.92 -0.69 -10.84
C ILE A 196 -2.32 -0.17 -11.17
N LEU A 197 -3.22 -1.10 -11.55
CA LEU A 197 -4.67 -0.88 -11.53
C LEU A 197 -5.24 -1.46 -10.24
N HIS A 198 -6.14 -0.75 -9.56
CA HIS A 198 -6.76 -1.22 -8.33
C HIS A 198 -8.29 -1.15 -8.42
N PHE A 199 -8.92 -2.32 -8.39
CA PHE A 199 -10.38 -2.52 -8.49
C PHE A 199 -11.00 -2.37 -7.11
N ARG A 200 -11.24 -1.15 -6.67
CA ARG A 200 -11.75 -0.87 -5.31
C ARG A 200 -13.01 -1.63 -4.95
N GLY A 201 -13.05 -2.14 -3.72
CA GLY A 201 -14.27 -2.61 -3.09
C GLY A 201 -14.63 -4.06 -3.40
N GLN A 202 -13.77 -4.84 -4.04
CA GLN A 202 -14.01 -6.28 -4.22
C GLN A 202 -13.90 -6.99 -2.85
N SER A 203 -12.94 -6.62 -2.03
CA SER A 203 -12.73 -7.21 -0.69
C SER A 203 -13.78 -6.82 0.35
N SER A 204 -14.59 -5.79 0.12
CA SER A 204 -15.63 -5.32 1.05
C SER A 204 -17.05 -5.70 0.66
N LYS A 205 -17.26 -6.26 -0.55
CA LYS A 205 -18.59 -6.68 -1.03
C LYS A 205 -19.04 -8.04 -0.51
N THR A 206 -18.15 -8.78 0.15
CA THR A 206 -18.40 -10.11 0.75
C THR A 206 -18.65 -10.03 2.26
N ARG A 207 -19.46 -9.04 2.68
CA ARG A 207 -19.99 -8.98 4.06
C ARG A 207 -21.49 -9.12 4.05
#